data_70e630c3ff58349b9018ff04f1e214b9
#
_entry.id   70e630c3ff58349b9018ff04f1e214b9
#
_cell.length_a   1.000
_cell.length_b   1.000
_cell.length_c   1.000
_cell.angle_alpha   90.00
_cell.angle_beta   90.00
_cell.angle_gamma   90.00
#
_symmetry.space_group_name_H-M   'P 1'
#
loop_
_entity.id
_entity.type
_entity.pdbx_description
1 polymer ?
#
loop_
_entity_poly.entity_id
_entity_poly.type
_entity_poly.pdbx_seq_one_letter_code
_entity_poly.pdbx_strand_id
1 'polypeptide(L)'
;TYGINPKKIDVVFNGVKDIFHPADPEKIKALTKNKKYFFYIGSLHPRKNIINLLKGFNQFKNLSNNNVKLVIGGDFLFKSNEIKSVLEKLNHKEEVILTGRLTDEELNTWLSGAIALTYIPYFEGFGIPLLEAMKCKTPILTSNVTSLPEVGSDAAIYANPESIDDIANGMNILYENDTIRRELIEKGQKRLKDFSWDKSAKLLWESIQKTIHS
;
A
#
# COMPACT_ATOMS: atom_id res chain seq x y z
N THR A 1 6.12 0.80 26.55
CA THR A 1 6.34 -0.65 26.75
C THR A 1 5.75 -1.05 28.08
N TYR A 2 4.94 -2.09 28.10
CA TYR A 2 4.14 -2.53 29.25
C TYR A 2 4.94 -3.37 30.28
N GLY A 3 6.27 -3.44 30.18
CA GLY A 3 7.13 -4.23 31.09
C GLY A 3 6.89 -5.74 31.07
N ILE A 4 6.24 -6.25 30.04
CA ILE A 4 5.95 -7.69 29.89
C ILE A 4 7.22 -8.40 29.46
N ASN A 5 7.50 -9.56 30.09
CA ASN A 5 8.62 -10.42 29.71
C ASN A 5 8.46 -10.87 28.25
N PRO A 6 9.42 -10.58 27.35
CA PRO A 6 9.34 -10.97 25.92
C PRO A 6 9.08 -12.47 25.68
N LYS A 7 9.53 -13.36 26.60
CA LYS A 7 9.29 -14.81 26.53
C LYS A 7 7.81 -15.20 26.65
N LYS A 8 6.95 -14.26 27.08
CA LYS A 8 5.49 -14.44 27.19
C LYS A 8 4.75 -13.86 26.00
N ILE A 9 5.46 -13.42 24.97
CA ILE A 9 4.88 -12.80 23.78
C ILE A 9 5.21 -13.65 22.56
N ASP A 10 4.20 -14.20 21.94
CA ASP A 10 4.31 -14.84 20.62
C ASP A 10 3.76 -13.89 19.56
N VAL A 11 4.51 -13.72 18.45
CA VAL A 11 4.10 -12.88 17.33
C VAL A 11 3.45 -13.74 16.25
N VAL A 12 2.21 -13.43 15.91
CA VAL A 12 1.46 -14.12 14.86
C VAL A 12 1.12 -13.12 13.77
N PHE A 13 1.73 -13.28 12.59
CA PHE A 13 1.49 -12.43 11.45
C PHE A 13 0.16 -12.73 10.76
N ASN A 14 -0.42 -11.74 10.11
CA ASN A 14 -1.59 -11.94 9.25
C ASN A 14 -1.20 -12.61 7.94
N GLY A 15 -2.15 -13.33 7.34
CA GLY A 15 -2.09 -13.74 5.95
C GLY A 15 -2.76 -12.72 5.03
N VAL A 16 -2.87 -13.08 3.76
CA VAL A 16 -3.57 -12.32 2.73
C VAL A 16 -4.61 -13.20 2.03
N LYS A 17 -5.73 -12.60 1.60
CA LYS A 17 -6.82 -13.31 0.91
C LYS A 17 -6.34 -13.91 -0.42
N ASP A 18 -6.90 -15.07 -0.83
CA ASP A 18 -6.54 -15.74 -2.08
C ASP A 18 -7.11 -15.07 -3.33
N ILE A 19 -8.09 -14.18 -3.17
CA ILE A 19 -8.63 -13.40 -4.28
C ILE A 19 -7.59 -12.48 -4.95
N PHE A 20 -6.54 -12.11 -4.24
CA PHE A 20 -5.46 -11.28 -4.79
C PHE A 20 -4.51 -12.13 -5.62
N HIS A 21 -4.35 -11.78 -6.88
CA HIS A 21 -3.45 -12.38 -7.87
C HIS A 21 -3.31 -11.42 -9.06
N PRO A 22 -2.33 -11.57 -9.94
CA PRO A 22 -2.25 -10.76 -11.16
C PRO A 22 -3.54 -10.88 -11.96
N ALA A 23 -4.22 -9.75 -12.18
CA ALA A 23 -5.49 -9.72 -12.91
C ALA A 23 -5.27 -9.87 -14.43
N ASP A 24 -6.33 -10.27 -15.14
CA ASP A 24 -6.36 -10.33 -16.60
C ASP A 24 -6.05 -8.95 -17.22
N PRO A 25 -5.07 -8.84 -18.13
CA PRO A 25 -4.73 -7.59 -18.81
C PRO A 25 -5.92 -6.89 -19.47
N GLU A 26 -6.88 -7.65 -20.05
CA GLU A 26 -8.05 -7.07 -20.68
C GLU A 26 -9.03 -6.47 -19.63
N LYS A 27 -9.16 -7.09 -18.45
CA LYS A 27 -9.91 -6.50 -17.33
C LYS A 27 -9.25 -5.22 -16.84
N ILE A 28 -7.91 -5.21 -16.69
CA ILE A 28 -7.15 -4.01 -16.31
C ILE A 28 -7.40 -2.90 -17.33
N LYS A 29 -7.24 -3.19 -18.62
CA LYS A 29 -7.44 -2.23 -19.71
C LYS A 29 -8.85 -1.65 -19.74
N ALA A 30 -9.87 -2.50 -19.59
CA ALA A 30 -11.28 -2.07 -19.56
C ALA A 30 -11.55 -1.11 -18.39
N LEU A 31 -11.03 -1.41 -17.20
CA LEU A 31 -11.23 -0.61 -16.00
C LEU A 31 -10.44 0.71 -16.04
N THR A 32 -9.18 0.66 -16.46
CA THR A 32 -8.25 1.80 -16.38
C THR A 32 -8.24 2.67 -17.63
N LYS A 33 -8.84 2.20 -18.74
CA LYS A 33 -8.77 2.83 -20.08
C LYS A 33 -7.32 3.08 -20.51
N ASN A 34 -6.43 2.13 -20.23
CA ASN A 34 -4.97 2.20 -20.49
C ASN A 34 -4.25 3.37 -19.80
N LYS A 35 -4.81 3.97 -18.74
CA LYS A 35 -4.13 5.03 -18.00
C LYS A 35 -3.06 4.43 -17.10
N LYS A 36 -1.88 5.06 -17.07
CA LYS A 36 -0.86 4.79 -16.06
C LYS A 36 -1.25 5.49 -14.75
N TYR A 37 -1.10 4.82 -13.63
CA TYR A 37 -1.51 5.40 -12.33
C TYR A 37 -0.75 4.79 -11.16
N PHE A 38 -0.61 5.60 -10.10
CA PHE A 38 -0.34 5.14 -8.75
C PHE A 38 -1.67 4.84 -8.05
N PHE A 39 -1.66 3.84 -7.18
CA PHE A 39 -2.87 3.42 -6.50
C PHE A 39 -2.73 3.49 -4.99
N TYR A 40 -3.73 4.04 -4.32
CA TYR A 40 -3.92 4.01 -2.88
C TYR A 40 -5.20 3.26 -2.54
N ILE A 41 -5.18 2.48 -1.46
CA ILE A 41 -6.36 1.84 -0.89
C ILE A 41 -6.43 2.00 0.62
N GLY A 42 -7.60 2.32 1.13
CA GLY A 42 -7.87 2.40 2.56
C GLY A 42 -8.89 3.49 2.90
N SER A 43 -9.33 3.50 4.16
CA SER A 43 -10.18 4.58 4.65
C SER A 43 -9.44 5.92 4.59
N LEU A 44 -10.15 6.99 4.25
CA LEU A 44 -9.60 8.35 4.18
C LEU A 44 -9.58 8.97 5.59
N HIS A 45 -8.82 8.33 6.48
CA HIS A 45 -8.60 8.74 7.87
C HIS A 45 -7.28 9.51 8.00
N PRO A 46 -7.15 10.54 8.88
CA PRO A 46 -5.92 11.33 9.05
C PRO A 46 -4.65 10.50 9.22
N ARG A 47 -4.69 9.40 10.00
CA ARG A 47 -3.53 8.51 10.20
C ARG A 47 -3.02 7.86 8.90
N LYS A 48 -3.85 7.81 7.85
CA LYS A 48 -3.50 7.25 6.53
C LYS A 48 -2.76 8.24 5.64
N ASN A 49 -2.61 9.49 6.08
CA ASN A 49 -1.75 10.50 5.47
C ASN A 49 -2.07 10.85 4.01
N ILE A 50 -3.35 10.89 3.67
CA ILE A 50 -3.81 11.20 2.31
C ILE A 50 -3.35 12.60 1.86
N ILE A 51 -3.27 13.55 2.80
CA ILE A 51 -2.87 14.93 2.51
C ILE A 51 -1.45 15.00 1.95
N ASN A 52 -0.48 14.33 2.59
CA ASN A 52 0.90 14.34 2.09
C ASN A 52 1.05 13.45 0.84
N LEU A 53 0.27 12.38 0.71
CA LEU A 53 0.20 11.61 -0.54
C LEU A 53 -0.26 12.49 -1.71
N LEU A 54 -1.32 13.28 -1.53
CA LEU A 54 -1.82 14.22 -2.54
C LEU A 54 -0.77 15.28 -2.90
N LYS A 55 -0.13 15.88 -1.89
CA LYS A 55 0.93 16.87 -2.09
C LYS A 55 2.16 16.27 -2.79
N GLY A 56 2.58 15.06 -2.39
CA GLY A 56 3.69 14.33 -3.01
C GLY A 56 3.40 13.99 -4.47
N PHE A 57 2.18 13.55 -4.77
CA PHE A 57 1.76 13.33 -6.15
C PHE A 57 1.76 14.63 -6.97
N ASN A 58 1.22 15.74 -6.43
CA ASN A 58 1.25 17.03 -7.10
C ASN A 58 2.69 17.50 -7.39
N GLN A 59 3.61 17.27 -6.46
CA GLN A 59 5.03 17.58 -6.66
C GLN A 59 5.67 16.67 -7.71
N PHE A 60 5.42 15.35 -7.68
CA PHE A 60 5.84 14.42 -8.72
C PHE A 60 5.39 14.88 -10.12
N LYS A 61 4.14 15.34 -10.24
CA LYS A 61 3.59 15.87 -11.51
C LYS A 61 4.27 17.15 -11.96
N ASN A 62 4.66 18.03 -11.02
CA ASN A 62 5.38 19.25 -11.35
C ASN A 62 6.82 18.99 -11.85
N LEU A 63 7.43 17.88 -11.43
CA LEU A 63 8.80 17.51 -11.83
C LEU A 63 8.86 16.87 -13.23
N SER A 64 7.75 16.31 -13.71
CA SER A 64 7.72 15.58 -14.98
C SER A 64 6.40 15.79 -15.71
N ASN A 65 6.49 16.17 -17.00
CA ASN A 65 5.30 16.30 -17.85
C ASN A 65 4.81 14.91 -18.28
N ASN A 66 4.00 14.27 -17.45
CA ASN A 66 3.48 12.91 -17.65
C ASN A 66 1.94 12.87 -17.52
N ASN A 67 1.31 11.80 -18.04
CA ASN A 67 -0.15 11.58 -17.99
C ASN A 67 -0.55 10.59 -16.88
N VAL A 68 0.30 10.41 -15.85
CA VAL A 68 0.04 9.50 -14.73
C VAL A 68 -1.06 10.06 -13.84
N LYS A 69 -1.97 9.19 -13.40
CA LYS A 69 -3.04 9.50 -12.46
C LYS A 69 -2.68 9.03 -11.04
N LEU A 70 -3.34 9.59 -10.05
CA LEU A 70 -3.41 9.02 -8.71
C LEU A 70 -4.83 8.50 -8.49
N VAL A 71 -4.97 7.21 -8.30
CA VAL A 71 -6.26 6.56 -8.01
C VAL A 71 -6.34 6.27 -6.51
N ILE A 72 -7.38 6.77 -5.86
CA ILE A 72 -7.61 6.63 -4.43
C ILE A 72 -8.89 5.83 -4.22
N GLY A 73 -8.73 4.58 -3.74
CA GLY A 73 -9.82 3.70 -3.35
C GLY A 73 -10.13 3.82 -1.85
N GLY A 74 -11.41 3.92 -1.53
CA GLY A 74 -11.89 3.97 -0.14
C GLY A 74 -12.86 5.11 0.13
N ASP A 75 -13.54 5.01 1.28
CA ASP A 75 -14.57 5.97 1.66
C ASP A 75 -14.05 7.07 2.58
N PHE A 76 -14.69 8.23 2.46
CA PHE A 76 -14.53 9.34 3.40
C PHE A 76 -15.27 9.03 4.71
N LEU A 77 -14.63 8.30 5.63
CA LEU A 77 -15.26 7.94 6.92
C LEU A 77 -15.24 9.08 7.95
N PHE A 78 -14.29 10.03 7.86
CA PHE A 78 -14.10 11.11 8.84
C PHE A 78 -13.57 12.39 8.20
N LYS A 79 -14.00 13.58 8.75
CA LYS A 79 -13.46 14.95 8.49
C LYS A 79 -12.86 15.13 7.06
N SER A 80 -13.64 14.79 6.05
CA SER A 80 -13.23 14.84 4.64
C SER A 80 -12.97 16.27 4.13
N ASN A 81 -13.39 17.31 4.86
CA ASN A 81 -13.29 18.69 4.42
C ASN A 81 -11.85 19.15 4.22
N GLU A 82 -10.92 18.70 5.05
CA GLU A 82 -9.50 19.04 4.92
C GLU A 82 -8.90 18.39 3.65
N ILE A 83 -9.17 17.11 3.43
CA ILE A 83 -8.69 16.39 2.23
C ILE A 83 -9.27 17.03 0.97
N LYS A 84 -10.58 17.36 0.97
CA LYS A 84 -11.23 18.05 -0.15
C LYS A 84 -10.61 19.43 -0.39
N SER A 85 -10.37 20.21 0.68
CA SER A 85 -9.74 21.53 0.58
C SER A 85 -8.32 21.46 0.02
N VAL A 86 -7.54 20.43 0.40
CA VAL A 86 -6.21 20.22 -0.18
C VAL A 86 -6.32 19.83 -1.64
N LEU A 87 -7.18 18.87 -1.98
CA LEU A 87 -7.38 18.41 -3.35
C LEU A 87 -7.74 19.59 -4.30
N GLU A 88 -8.67 20.45 -3.88
CA GLU A 88 -9.08 21.62 -4.68
C GLU A 88 -7.96 22.63 -4.97
N LYS A 89 -6.94 22.66 -4.11
CA LYS A 89 -5.77 23.54 -4.25
C LYS A 89 -4.62 22.96 -5.06
N LEU A 90 -4.70 21.68 -5.45
CA LEU A 90 -3.64 21.06 -6.26
C LEU A 90 -3.68 21.55 -7.70
N ASN A 91 -2.51 21.77 -8.29
CA ASN A 91 -2.38 22.12 -9.71
C ASN A 91 -2.84 20.97 -10.63
N HIS A 92 -2.73 19.73 -10.14
CA HIS A 92 -3.05 18.51 -10.89
C HIS A 92 -4.25 17.76 -10.32
N LYS A 93 -5.24 18.46 -9.75
CA LYS A 93 -6.43 17.84 -9.14
C LYS A 93 -7.22 16.97 -10.11
N GLU A 94 -7.27 17.32 -11.40
CA GLU A 94 -7.96 16.56 -12.45
C GLU A 94 -7.28 15.23 -12.77
N GLU A 95 -6.07 15.03 -12.25
CA GLU A 95 -5.32 13.79 -12.36
C GLU A 95 -5.56 12.84 -11.17
N VAL A 96 -6.33 13.27 -10.17
CA VAL A 96 -6.70 12.45 -9.00
C VAL A 96 -8.09 11.86 -9.23
N ILE A 97 -8.19 10.55 -9.14
CA ILE A 97 -9.44 9.80 -9.31
C ILE A 97 -9.84 9.21 -7.96
N LEU A 98 -11.02 9.56 -7.47
CA LEU A 98 -11.61 8.98 -6.28
C LEU A 98 -12.61 7.91 -6.71
N THR A 99 -12.37 6.65 -6.36
CA THR A 99 -13.24 5.54 -6.78
C THR A 99 -14.36 5.26 -5.77
N GLY A 100 -14.25 5.77 -4.53
CA GLY A 100 -15.08 5.29 -3.43
C GLY A 100 -14.71 3.88 -3.02
N ARG A 101 -15.65 3.19 -2.38
CA ARG A 101 -15.47 1.81 -1.92
C ARG A 101 -15.40 0.85 -3.12
N LEU A 102 -14.43 -0.03 -3.07
CA LEU A 102 -14.21 -1.06 -4.09
C LEU A 102 -14.60 -2.44 -3.53
N THR A 103 -15.09 -3.31 -4.40
CA THR A 103 -15.17 -4.75 -4.13
C THR A 103 -13.76 -5.37 -4.14
N ASP A 104 -13.61 -6.56 -3.58
CA ASP A 104 -12.32 -7.26 -3.59
C ASP A 104 -11.83 -7.52 -5.04
N GLU A 105 -12.73 -7.77 -6.00
CA GLU A 105 -12.38 -8.00 -7.41
C GLU A 105 -11.89 -6.70 -8.10
N GLU A 106 -12.60 -5.60 -7.87
CA GLU A 106 -12.19 -4.27 -8.38
C GLU A 106 -10.84 -3.86 -7.78
N LEU A 107 -10.67 -4.07 -6.46
CA LEU A 107 -9.41 -3.79 -5.76
C LEU A 107 -8.26 -4.61 -6.35
N ASN A 108 -8.46 -5.91 -6.58
CA ASN A 108 -7.47 -6.77 -7.23
C ASN A 108 -7.08 -6.24 -8.62
N THR A 109 -8.07 -5.80 -9.41
CA THR A 109 -7.85 -5.28 -10.75
C THR A 109 -7.09 -3.94 -10.72
N TRP A 110 -7.49 -3.01 -9.83
CA TRP A 110 -6.79 -1.74 -9.66
C TRP A 110 -5.37 -1.92 -9.16
N LEU A 111 -5.12 -2.82 -8.19
CA LEU A 111 -3.78 -3.14 -7.73
C LEU A 111 -2.92 -3.68 -8.86
N SER A 112 -3.41 -4.70 -9.58
CA SER A 112 -2.65 -5.39 -10.63
C SER A 112 -2.22 -4.49 -11.79
N GLY A 113 -2.98 -3.44 -12.08
CA GLY A 113 -2.69 -2.49 -13.17
C GLY A 113 -1.87 -1.27 -12.75
N ALA A 114 -1.59 -1.08 -11.47
CA ALA A 114 -0.90 0.10 -10.97
C ALA A 114 0.61 0.07 -11.24
N ILE A 115 1.21 1.25 -11.46
CA ILE A 115 2.67 1.43 -11.44
C ILE A 115 3.20 0.97 -10.07
N ALA A 116 2.52 1.39 -9.00
CA ALA A 116 2.79 0.97 -7.64
C ALA A 116 1.59 1.23 -6.72
N LEU A 117 1.47 0.44 -5.67
CA LEU A 117 0.73 0.81 -4.47
C LEU A 117 1.49 1.96 -3.78
N THR A 118 0.78 3.07 -3.48
CA THR A 118 1.32 4.21 -2.71
C THR A 118 0.61 4.29 -1.37
N TYR A 119 1.18 3.65 -0.36
CA TYR A 119 0.57 3.50 0.97
C TYR A 119 1.50 4.09 2.04
N ILE A 120 1.29 5.37 2.39
CA ILE A 120 2.21 6.20 3.19
C ILE A 120 1.57 6.64 4.53
N PRO A 121 1.05 5.74 5.37
CA PRO A 121 0.43 6.12 6.63
C PRO A 121 1.46 6.62 7.66
N TYR A 122 1.00 7.45 8.61
CA TYR A 122 1.77 7.79 9.80
C TYR A 122 1.85 6.64 10.79
N PHE A 123 0.81 5.80 10.82
CA PHE A 123 0.74 4.66 11.71
C PHE A 123 -0.07 3.51 11.09
N GLU A 124 0.48 2.30 11.17
CA GLU A 124 -0.18 1.06 10.78
C GLU A 124 0.19 -0.08 11.74
N GLY A 125 -0.79 -0.91 12.09
CA GLY A 125 -0.56 -2.05 12.97
C GLY A 125 0.10 -3.25 12.29
N PHE A 126 -0.10 -3.40 10.96
CA PHE A 126 0.51 -4.50 10.19
C PHE A 126 0.87 -4.06 8.76
N GLY A 127 -0.12 -3.72 7.93
CA GLY A 127 0.10 -3.35 6.52
C GLY A 127 -0.39 -4.41 5.54
N ILE A 128 -1.60 -4.95 5.74
CA ILE A 128 -2.23 -5.91 4.81
C ILE A 128 -2.17 -5.44 3.35
N PRO A 129 -2.38 -4.14 3.01
CA PRO A 129 -2.27 -3.67 1.63
C PRO A 129 -0.93 -3.97 0.95
N LEU A 130 0.18 -4.07 1.71
CA LEU A 130 1.47 -4.46 1.16
C LEU A 130 1.45 -5.91 0.66
N LEU A 131 0.85 -6.82 1.43
CA LEU A 131 0.74 -8.23 1.03
C LEU A 131 -0.20 -8.41 -0.17
N GLU A 132 -1.28 -7.62 -0.23
CA GLU A 132 -2.22 -7.59 -1.35
C GLU A 132 -1.48 -7.15 -2.64
N ALA A 133 -0.69 -6.08 -2.56
CA ALA A 133 0.13 -5.60 -3.67
C ALA A 133 1.19 -6.64 -4.09
N MET A 134 1.86 -7.29 -3.13
CA MET A 134 2.80 -8.36 -3.42
C MET A 134 2.12 -9.51 -4.18
N LYS A 135 0.92 -9.96 -3.76
CA LYS A 135 0.16 -11.00 -4.46
C LYS A 135 -0.22 -10.59 -5.88
N CYS A 136 -0.58 -9.33 -6.10
CA CYS A 136 -0.89 -8.77 -7.41
C CYS A 136 0.34 -8.48 -8.27
N LYS A 137 1.56 -8.75 -7.79
CA LYS A 137 2.84 -8.39 -8.45
C LYS A 137 2.95 -6.89 -8.70
N THR A 138 2.51 -6.07 -7.76
CA THR A 138 2.52 -4.63 -7.84
C THR A 138 3.65 -4.06 -6.97
N PRO A 139 4.53 -3.22 -7.50
CA PRO A 139 5.54 -2.52 -6.71
C PRO A 139 4.93 -1.71 -5.57
N ILE A 140 5.72 -1.42 -4.54
CA ILE A 140 5.21 -0.76 -3.33
C ILE A 140 6.07 0.48 -3.03
N LEU A 141 5.40 1.61 -2.81
CA LEU A 141 5.93 2.78 -2.12
C LEU A 141 5.18 2.91 -0.79
N THR A 142 5.90 2.85 0.32
CA THR A 142 5.29 2.89 1.66
C THR A 142 6.09 3.72 2.64
N SER A 143 5.55 3.98 3.83
CA SER A 143 6.28 4.73 4.86
C SER A 143 7.32 3.87 5.59
N ASN A 144 8.37 4.53 6.05
CA ASN A 144 9.48 3.92 6.79
C ASN A 144 9.22 3.78 8.30
N VAL A 145 7.95 3.81 8.73
CA VAL A 145 7.55 3.83 10.14
C VAL A 145 6.68 2.64 10.52
N THR A 146 6.61 2.36 11.81
CA THR A 146 5.76 1.33 12.44
C THR A 146 6.05 -0.09 11.93
N SER A 147 5.03 -0.85 11.54
CA SER A 147 5.16 -2.24 11.08
C SER A 147 5.54 -2.38 9.60
N LEU A 148 5.48 -1.30 8.82
CA LEU A 148 5.63 -1.38 7.37
C LEU A 148 7.02 -1.81 6.90
N PRO A 149 8.14 -1.34 7.52
CA PRO A 149 9.47 -1.88 7.21
C PRO A 149 9.63 -3.36 7.56
N GLU A 150 8.98 -3.81 8.65
CA GLU A 150 9.00 -5.23 9.03
C GLU A 150 8.24 -6.08 8.01
N VAL A 151 7.08 -5.64 7.54
CA VAL A 151 6.27 -6.40 6.56
C VAL A 151 6.87 -6.29 5.16
N GLY A 152 7.23 -5.11 4.71
CA GLY A 152 7.74 -4.86 3.35
C GLY A 152 9.18 -5.32 3.13
N SER A 153 10.02 -5.33 4.17
CA SER A 153 11.44 -5.68 4.11
C SER A 153 12.16 -4.96 2.95
N ASP A 154 12.86 -5.66 2.09
CA ASP A 154 13.55 -5.13 0.90
C ASP A 154 12.68 -5.11 -0.37
N ALA A 155 11.38 -5.41 -0.24
CA ALA A 155 10.42 -5.48 -1.35
C ALA A 155 9.65 -4.17 -1.59
N ALA A 156 10.04 -3.06 -0.96
CA ALA A 156 9.37 -1.78 -1.08
C ALA A 156 10.37 -0.62 -1.16
N ILE A 157 9.95 0.48 -1.78
CA ILE A 157 10.58 1.79 -1.59
C ILE A 157 9.94 2.43 -0.37
N TYR A 158 10.77 3.04 0.47
CA TYR A 158 10.36 3.67 1.71
C TYR A 158 10.50 5.18 1.64
N ALA A 159 9.49 5.90 2.12
CA ALA A 159 9.47 7.34 2.26
C ALA A 159 9.18 7.75 3.70
N ASN A 160 9.73 8.85 4.16
CA ASN A 160 9.28 9.49 5.38
C ASN A 160 7.86 10.05 5.14
N PRO A 161 6.84 9.63 5.92
CA PRO A 161 5.45 10.06 5.72
C PRO A 161 5.26 11.58 5.93
N GLU A 162 6.18 12.26 6.58
CA GLU A 162 6.14 13.72 6.78
C GLU A 162 6.83 14.49 5.65
N SER A 163 7.62 13.81 4.80
CA SER A 163 8.37 14.42 3.70
C SER A 163 7.63 14.29 2.37
N ILE A 164 7.11 15.39 1.87
CA ILE A 164 6.50 15.47 0.54
C ILE A 164 7.52 15.13 -0.53
N ASP A 165 8.77 15.57 -0.35
CA ASP A 165 9.88 15.31 -1.27
C ASP A 165 10.20 13.82 -1.37
N ASP A 166 10.26 13.09 -0.25
CA ASP A 166 10.51 11.65 -0.25
C ASP A 166 9.41 10.89 -0.98
N ILE A 167 8.14 11.29 -0.76
CA ILE A 167 6.99 10.69 -1.44
C ILE A 167 7.08 10.92 -2.95
N ALA A 168 7.33 12.17 -3.37
CA ALA A 168 7.47 12.53 -4.79
C ALA A 168 8.64 11.80 -5.44
N ASN A 169 9.80 11.74 -4.77
CA ASN A 169 10.98 11.03 -5.25
C ASN A 169 10.74 9.52 -5.38
N GLY A 170 10.06 8.91 -4.40
CA GLY A 170 9.67 7.50 -4.46
C GLY A 170 8.75 7.20 -5.66
N MET A 171 7.79 8.08 -5.93
CA MET A 171 6.95 7.99 -7.13
C MET A 171 7.79 8.12 -8.41
N ASN A 172 8.72 9.07 -8.47
CA ASN A 172 9.57 9.28 -9.64
C ASN A 172 10.46 8.07 -9.92
N ILE A 173 11.11 7.50 -8.89
CA ILE A 173 11.92 6.27 -9.02
C ILE A 173 11.09 5.14 -9.62
N LEU A 174 9.87 4.92 -9.11
CA LEU A 174 8.99 3.85 -9.58
C LEU A 174 8.41 4.14 -10.97
N TYR A 175 8.22 5.39 -11.34
CA TYR A 175 7.74 5.76 -12.66
C TYR A 175 8.82 5.56 -13.74
N GLU A 176 10.04 6.03 -13.50
CA GLU A 176 11.13 6.05 -14.47
C GLU A 176 11.85 4.69 -14.63
N ASN A 177 11.80 3.81 -13.62
CA ASN A 177 12.70 2.65 -13.57
C ASN A 177 11.99 1.30 -13.57
N ASP A 178 11.82 0.73 -14.77
CA ASP A 178 11.23 -0.60 -14.96
C ASP A 178 12.05 -1.73 -14.29
N THR A 179 13.36 -1.56 -14.20
CA THR A 179 14.26 -2.56 -13.57
C THR A 179 14.00 -2.62 -12.07
N ILE A 180 13.96 -1.47 -11.40
CA ILE A 180 13.63 -1.40 -9.97
C ILE A 180 12.26 -2.00 -9.72
N ARG A 181 11.23 -1.69 -10.54
CA ARG A 181 9.91 -2.29 -10.36
C ARG A 181 9.96 -3.82 -10.43
N ARG A 182 10.66 -4.39 -11.39
CA ARG A 182 10.82 -5.86 -11.52
C ARG A 182 11.52 -6.48 -10.33
N GLU A 183 12.62 -5.88 -9.87
CA GLU A 183 13.34 -6.34 -8.68
C GLU A 183 12.46 -6.34 -7.42
N LEU A 184 11.68 -5.27 -7.20
CA LEU A 184 10.77 -5.16 -6.06
C LEU A 184 9.65 -6.22 -6.14
N ILE A 185 9.12 -6.50 -7.33
CA ILE A 185 8.14 -7.57 -7.53
C ILE A 185 8.73 -8.93 -7.16
N GLU A 186 9.94 -9.25 -7.63
CA GLU A 186 10.61 -10.52 -7.31
C GLU A 186 10.85 -10.68 -5.80
N LYS A 187 11.32 -9.61 -5.15
CA LYS A 187 11.51 -9.57 -3.69
C LYS A 187 10.17 -9.74 -2.97
N GLY A 188 9.11 -9.05 -3.43
CA GLY A 188 7.77 -9.19 -2.88
C GLY A 188 7.23 -10.62 -2.96
N GLN A 189 7.44 -11.30 -4.10
CA GLN A 189 7.04 -12.70 -4.26
C GLN A 189 7.80 -13.65 -3.31
N LYS A 190 9.06 -13.36 -2.99
CA LYS A 190 9.83 -14.12 -1.99
C LYS A 190 9.31 -13.82 -0.59
N ARG A 191 9.14 -12.55 -0.25
CA ARG A 191 8.67 -12.09 1.07
C ARG A 191 7.28 -12.62 1.40
N LEU A 192 6.39 -12.69 0.42
CA LEU A 192 5.02 -13.18 0.59
C LEU A 192 4.94 -14.59 1.16
N LYS A 193 5.96 -15.45 0.95
CA LYS A 193 6.02 -16.80 1.50
C LYS A 193 6.06 -16.85 3.03
N ASP A 194 6.40 -15.73 3.68
CA ASP A 194 6.43 -15.64 5.13
C ASP A 194 5.04 -15.42 5.75
N PHE A 195 4.04 -15.04 4.92
CA PHE A 195 2.71 -14.64 5.35
C PHE A 195 1.63 -15.54 4.77
N SER A 196 1.00 -16.37 5.60
CA SER A 196 -0.17 -17.15 5.20
C SER A 196 -1.09 -17.38 6.39
N TRP A 197 -2.38 -17.51 6.15
CA TRP A 197 -3.35 -17.80 7.20
C TRP A 197 -3.10 -19.17 7.87
N ASP A 198 -2.57 -20.16 7.13
CA ASP A 198 -2.20 -21.47 7.67
C ASP A 198 -1.05 -21.35 8.67
N LYS A 199 -0.01 -20.56 8.36
CA LYS A 199 1.07 -20.26 9.31
C LYS A 199 0.54 -19.51 10.53
N SER A 200 -0.34 -18.54 10.33
CA SER A 200 -0.96 -17.79 11.43
C SER A 200 -1.74 -18.71 12.35
N ALA A 201 -2.57 -19.59 11.80
CA ALA A 201 -3.34 -20.56 12.56
C ALA A 201 -2.45 -21.52 13.34
N LYS A 202 -1.38 -22.03 12.71
CA LYS A 202 -0.41 -22.91 13.38
C LYS A 202 0.30 -22.22 14.56
N LEU A 203 0.84 -21.01 14.33
CA LEU A 203 1.53 -20.26 15.39
C LEU A 203 0.59 -19.90 16.55
N LEU A 204 -0.65 -19.51 16.23
CA LEU A 204 -1.67 -19.25 17.25
C LEU A 204 -1.98 -20.50 18.08
N TRP A 205 -2.14 -21.65 17.40
CA TRP A 205 -2.38 -22.92 18.06
C TRP A 205 -1.23 -23.34 18.98
N GLU A 206 0.03 -23.20 18.51
CA GLU A 206 1.23 -23.47 19.30
C GLU A 206 1.31 -22.56 20.55
N SER A 207 0.94 -21.28 20.42
CA SER A 207 0.89 -20.36 21.55
C SER A 207 -0.18 -20.74 22.58
N ILE A 208 -1.35 -21.18 22.13
CA ILE A 208 -2.42 -21.69 23.01
C ILE A 208 -1.94 -22.94 23.75
N GLN A 209 -1.33 -23.89 23.05
CA GLN A 209 -0.83 -25.14 23.67
C GLN A 209 0.24 -24.87 24.73
N LYS A 210 1.18 -23.96 24.49
CA LYS A 210 2.16 -23.54 25.52
C LYS A 210 1.48 -23.06 26.79
N THR A 211 0.40 -22.29 26.66
CA THR A 211 -0.31 -21.72 27.81
C THR A 211 -1.09 -22.76 28.60
N ILE A 212 -1.64 -23.79 27.91
CA ILE A 212 -2.38 -24.90 28.59
C ILE A 212 -1.45 -25.84 29.34
N HIS A 213 -0.22 -26.01 28.85
CA HIS A 213 0.76 -26.96 29.44
C HIS A 213 1.81 -26.28 30.32
N SER A 214 1.73 -24.98 30.58
CA SER A 214 2.58 -24.22 31.50
C SER A 214 1.87 -24.01 32.83
#